data_0a7a429b27f07ff6ed1dd6353a8e1137
#
_entry.id   0a7a429b27f07ff6ed1dd6353a8e1137
#
_cell.length_a   1.000
_cell.length_b   1.000
_cell.length_c   1.000
_cell.angle_alpha   90.00
_cell.angle_beta   90.00
_cell.angle_gamma   90.00
#
_symmetry.space_group_name_H-M   'P 1'
#
loop_
_entity.id
_entity.type
_entity.pdbx_description
1 polymer ?
#
loop_
_entity_poly.entity_id
_entity_poly.type
_entity_poly.pdbx_seq_one_letter_code
_entity_poly.pdbx_strand_id
1 'polypeptide(L)'
;MNYAGMTRANAPARIDMRSDTVTRPSEGMRDAMMAAEVGDDVYGDDPTVNALQDKVAAMLGKEAALFMSSGTQSNLCAMLGHCARGEEILTGRDYHVFIDEAGGASVLGGIMFAPMPIAEDGSLDPDDIDRTIKPDDEHCPISTLLTLENTWHGRVIPQDKIHAAARRAKDRGLSVHFDGARMMNACVKLGIAPADLVAEADSVSMCLSKGLGAPVGTVLAGSKSLIRRAHRARKLVGGGMRQIGVMAAAAMYALDHHVDRLADDHANAIRLGDQLRAVDKLHVDMDVVDSNMVFVDMPNGSSEPCLLYTSDAADE
;
A
#
# COMPACT_ATOMS: atom_id res chain seq x y z
N MET A 1 1.41 -11.09 -13.12
CA MET A 1 0.60 -12.31 -12.81
C MET A 1 -0.52 -12.48 -13.81
N ASN A 2 -0.67 -13.64 -14.42
CA ASN A 2 -1.77 -13.88 -15.38
C ASN A 2 -2.96 -14.49 -14.62
N TYR A 3 -3.92 -13.67 -14.19
CA TYR A 3 -5.13 -14.16 -13.51
C TYR A 3 -6.17 -14.78 -14.46
N ALA A 4 -5.98 -14.66 -15.78
CA ALA A 4 -6.95 -15.11 -16.79
C ALA A 4 -7.09 -16.63 -16.91
N GLY A 5 -6.16 -17.42 -16.36
CA GLY A 5 -6.18 -18.89 -16.38
C GLY A 5 -6.63 -19.56 -15.08
N MET A 6 -6.99 -18.81 -14.05
CA MET A 6 -7.44 -19.38 -12.79
C MET A 6 -8.85 -19.96 -12.98
N THR A 7 -8.94 -21.29 -13.12
CA THR A 7 -10.22 -21.99 -13.02
C THR A 7 -10.78 -21.78 -11.62
N ARG A 8 -12.08 -21.47 -11.51
CA ARG A 8 -12.78 -21.43 -10.23
C ARG A 8 -12.59 -22.81 -9.57
N ALA A 9 -11.87 -22.86 -8.47
CA ALA A 9 -11.82 -24.07 -7.67
C ALA A 9 -13.26 -24.39 -7.20
N ASN A 10 -13.72 -25.60 -7.45
CA ASN A 10 -15.06 -26.03 -7.06
C ASN A 10 -15.24 -26.23 -5.54
N ALA A 11 -14.15 -26.09 -4.78
CA ALA A 11 -14.17 -26.02 -3.32
C ALA A 11 -13.12 -24.98 -2.85
N PRO A 12 -13.39 -24.21 -1.79
CA PRO A 12 -12.39 -23.34 -1.22
C PRO A 12 -11.20 -24.18 -0.75
N ALA A 13 -9.98 -23.72 -1.06
CA ALA A 13 -8.78 -24.31 -0.50
C ALA A 13 -8.90 -24.27 1.03
N ARG A 14 -8.56 -25.38 1.69
CA ARG A 14 -8.61 -25.49 3.16
C ARG A 14 -7.56 -24.58 3.80
N ILE A 15 -6.44 -24.38 3.10
CA ILE A 15 -5.35 -23.45 3.44
C ILE A 15 -5.04 -22.69 2.15
N ASP A 16 -5.08 -21.36 2.20
CA ASP A 16 -4.76 -20.49 1.07
C ASP A 16 -3.60 -19.56 1.44
N MET A 17 -2.44 -19.82 0.84
CA MET A 17 -1.18 -19.10 1.12
C MET A 17 -0.73 -18.22 -0.06
N ARG A 18 -1.63 -17.90 -1.00
CA ARG A 18 -1.27 -17.15 -2.21
C ARG A 18 -0.90 -15.69 -1.95
N SER A 19 -1.58 -15.03 -1.02
CA SER A 19 -1.43 -13.60 -0.74
C SER A 19 -2.19 -13.21 0.52
N ASP A 20 -1.73 -12.20 1.24
CA ASP A 20 -2.48 -11.57 2.33
C ASP A 20 -3.73 -10.82 1.86
N THR A 21 -3.97 -10.75 0.56
CA THR A 21 -5.22 -10.22 -0.03
C THR A 21 -6.36 -11.23 0.00
N VAL A 22 -6.13 -12.50 0.37
CA VAL A 22 -7.18 -13.52 0.52
C VAL A 22 -7.71 -13.61 1.95
N THR A 23 -7.20 -12.79 2.87
CA THR A 23 -7.70 -12.67 4.25
C THR A 23 -9.20 -12.40 4.27
N ARG A 24 -9.86 -12.89 5.31
CA ARG A 24 -11.31 -12.72 5.51
C ARG A 24 -11.56 -11.96 6.79
N PRO A 25 -12.67 -11.20 6.87
CA PRO A 25 -13.06 -10.53 8.10
C PRO A 25 -13.24 -11.54 9.23
N SER A 26 -12.59 -11.28 10.38
CA SER A 26 -12.80 -12.05 11.61
C SER A 26 -14.24 -11.90 12.13
N GLU A 27 -14.64 -12.73 13.10
CA GLU A 27 -15.95 -12.63 13.73
C GLU A 27 -16.17 -11.25 14.35
N GLY A 28 -15.20 -10.76 15.14
CA GLY A 28 -15.29 -9.43 15.74
C GLY A 28 -15.38 -8.28 14.70
N MET A 29 -14.71 -8.42 13.55
CA MET A 29 -14.92 -7.47 12.45
C MET A 29 -16.36 -7.51 11.91
N ARG A 30 -16.92 -8.70 11.72
CA ARG A 30 -18.31 -8.85 11.25
C ARG A 30 -19.31 -8.27 12.22
N ASP A 31 -19.10 -8.47 13.52
CA ASP A 31 -19.91 -7.86 14.57
C ASP A 31 -19.81 -6.33 14.54
N ALA A 32 -18.61 -5.79 14.39
CA ALA A 32 -18.41 -4.35 14.23
C ALA A 32 -19.12 -3.80 12.98
N MET A 33 -19.04 -4.51 11.84
CA MET A 33 -19.76 -4.14 10.61
C MET A 33 -21.28 -4.13 10.82
N MET A 34 -21.84 -5.12 11.52
CA MET A 34 -23.28 -5.20 11.80
C MET A 34 -23.77 -4.12 12.75
N ALA A 35 -22.92 -3.68 13.67
CA ALA A 35 -23.22 -2.63 14.66
C ALA A 35 -22.91 -1.21 14.17
N ALA A 36 -22.33 -1.07 12.96
CA ALA A 36 -21.87 0.23 12.47
C ALA A 36 -23.01 1.25 12.35
N GLU A 37 -22.82 2.42 12.93
CA GLU A 37 -23.64 3.58 12.64
C GLU A 37 -23.25 4.15 11.29
N VAL A 38 -24.24 4.40 10.42
CA VAL A 38 -24.00 4.78 9.03
C VAL A 38 -24.76 6.03 8.62
N GLY A 39 -24.21 6.75 7.67
CA GLY A 39 -24.82 7.90 7.00
C GLY A 39 -24.34 7.96 5.54
N ASP A 40 -24.64 9.04 4.83
CA ASP A 40 -24.18 9.22 3.45
C ASP A 40 -22.76 9.82 3.43
N ASP A 41 -21.74 9.05 3.01
CA ASP A 41 -20.35 9.52 2.91
C ASP A 41 -20.18 10.71 1.91
N VAL A 42 -21.01 10.79 0.89
CA VAL A 42 -20.96 11.91 -0.08
C VAL A 42 -21.36 13.22 0.57
N TYR A 43 -22.29 13.18 1.52
CA TYR A 43 -22.69 14.36 2.31
C TYR A 43 -21.79 14.58 3.55
N GLY A 44 -20.89 13.63 3.85
CA GLY A 44 -20.07 13.68 5.06
C GLY A 44 -20.84 13.29 6.33
N ASP A 45 -21.97 12.61 6.18
CA ASP A 45 -22.88 12.28 7.29
C ASP A 45 -22.59 10.90 7.91
N ASP A 46 -21.68 10.08 7.32
CA ASP A 46 -21.35 8.76 7.85
C ASP A 46 -20.38 8.88 9.04
N PRO A 47 -20.85 8.65 10.29
CA PRO A 47 -20.04 8.90 11.47
C PRO A 47 -18.88 7.90 11.59
N THR A 48 -19.06 6.67 11.13
CA THR A 48 -18.03 5.63 11.21
C THR A 48 -16.89 5.90 10.22
N VAL A 49 -17.20 6.37 9.00
CA VAL A 49 -16.19 6.81 8.04
C VAL A 49 -15.42 8.01 8.58
N ASN A 50 -16.14 9.00 9.11
CA ASN A 50 -15.50 10.19 9.68
C ASN A 50 -14.54 9.83 10.81
N ALA A 51 -14.96 8.96 11.73
CA ALA A 51 -14.12 8.50 12.84
C ALA A 51 -12.87 7.74 12.36
N LEU A 52 -13.01 6.89 11.33
CA LEU A 52 -11.86 6.19 10.71
C LEU A 52 -10.86 7.19 10.09
N GLN A 53 -11.38 8.17 9.34
CA GLN A 53 -10.55 9.19 8.69
C GLN A 53 -9.79 10.02 9.72
N ASP A 54 -10.45 10.48 10.78
CA ASP A 54 -9.82 11.23 11.86
C ASP A 54 -8.76 10.40 12.59
N LYS A 55 -9.05 9.13 12.89
CA LYS A 55 -8.11 8.21 13.53
C LYS A 55 -6.85 8.01 12.69
N VAL A 56 -7.00 7.76 11.39
CA VAL A 56 -5.85 7.52 10.50
C VAL A 56 -5.06 8.81 10.27
N ALA A 57 -5.72 9.95 10.11
CA ALA A 57 -5.05 11.25 10.02
C ALA A 57 -4.16 11.50 11.25
N ALA A 58 -4.72 11.30 12.45
CA ALA A 58 -3.98 11.44 13.71
C ALA A 58 -2.83 10.42 13.84
N MET A 59 -3.07 9.15 13.50
CA MET A 59 -2.07 8.06 13.53
C MET A 59 -0.88 8.36 12.64
N LEU A 60 -1.09 8.97 11.48
CA LEU A 60 -0.05 9.29 10.49
C LEU A 60 0.51 10.71 10.64
N GLY A 61 0.04 11.49 11.60
CA GLY A 61 0.46 12.89 11.79
C GLY A 61 0.10 13.79 10.61
N LYS A 62 -1.04 13.53 9.93
CA LYS A 62 -1.52 14.31 8.78
C LYS A 62 -2.76 15.13 9.16
N GLU A 63 -3.05 16.17 8.34
CA GLU A 63 -4.15 17.11 8.63
C GLU A 63 -5.55 16.55 8.37
N ALA A 64 -5.66 15.61 7.43
CA ALA A 64 -6.92 15.00 7.02
C ALA A 64 -6.68 13.67 6.34
N ALA A 65 -7.75 12.86 6.22
CA ALA A 65 -7.71 11.62 5.48
C ALA A 65 -9.02 11.38 4.71
N LEU A 66 -9.00 10.44 3.79
CA LEU A 66 -10.12 10.07 2.93
C LEU A 66 -10.17 8.57 2.71
N PHE A 67 -11.30 7.95 3.01
CA PHE A 67 -11.52 6.53 2.77
C PHE A 67 -11.72 6.24 1.28
N MET A 68 -11.03 5.21 0.79
CA MET A 68 -10.98 4.77 -0.61
C MET A 68 -11.35 3.30 -0.72
N SER A 69 -11.86 2.86 -1.86
CA SER A 69 -12.25 1.47 -2.08
C SER A 69 -11.04 0.52 -2.22
N SER A 70 -9.89 1.01 -2.65
CA SER A 70 -8.68 0.20 -2.88
C SER A 70 -7.41 1.04 -2.82
N GLY A 71 -6.25 0.36 -2.68
CA GLY A 71 -4.93 0.99 -2.78
C GLY A 71 -4.71 1.69 -4.11
N THR A 72 -5.02 1.01 -5.21
CA THR A 72 -4.92 1.58 -6.56
C THR A 72 -5.73 2.86 -6.72
N GLN A 73 -6.97 2.89 -6.20
CA GLN A 73 -7.78 4.11 -6.24
C GLN A 73 -7.14 5.22 -5.37
N SER A 74 -6.60 4.86 -4.23
CA SER A 74 -5.95 5.81 -3.31
C SER A 74 -4.71 6.43 -3.95
N ASN A 75 -3.81 5.61 -4.50
CA ASN A 75 -2.62 6.07 -5.19
C ASN A 75 -2.97 6.93 -6.41
N LEU A 76 -3.92 6.49 -7.24
CA LEU A 76 -4.39 7.27 -8.38
C LEU A 76 -4.93 8.63 -7.96
N CYS A 77 -5.79 8.69 -6.94
CA CYS A 77 -6.34 9.95 -6.45
C CYS A 77 -5.29 10.86 -5.81
N ALA A 78 -4.25 10.29 -5.18
CA ALA A 78 -3.11 11.05 -4.69
C ALA A 78 -2.31 11.66 -5.85
N MET A 79 -1.96 10.86 -6.86
CA MET A 79 -1.23 11.32 -8.04
C MET A 79 -2.01 12.40 -8.81
N LEU A 80 -3.32 12.22 -9.02
CA LEU A 80 -4.21 13.24 -9.62
C LEU A 80 -4.36 14.50 -8.72
N GLY A 81 -4.15 14.34 -7.42
CA GLY A 81 -4.17 15.45 -6.47
C GLY A 81 -2.87 16.25 -6.42
N HIS A 82 -1.74 15.60 -6.67
CA HIS A 82 -0.41 16.23 -6.66
C HIS A 82 -0.05 16.83 -8.02
N CYS A 83 -0.32 16.11 -9.11
CA CYS A 83 0.17 16.44 -10.44
C CYS A 83 -0.91 16.99 -11.35
N ALA A 84 -0.52 17.89 -12.24
CA ALA A 84 -1.30 18.32 -13.38
C ALA A 84 -0.98 17.46 -14.63
N ARG A 85 -1.82 17.59 -15.66
CA ARG A 85 -1.61 16.95 -16.95
C ARG A 85 -0.31 17.45 -17.59
N GLY A 86 0.52 16.51 -18.07
CA GLY A 86 1.82 16.81 -18.68
C GLY A 86 2.98 16.91 -17.68
N GLU A 87 2.70 16.82 -16.38
CA GLU A 87 3.73 16.72 -15.35
C GLU A 87 4.23 15.28 -15.19
N GLU A 88 5.30 15.11 -14.41
CA GLU A 88 6.03 13.85 -14.29
C GLU A 88 6.16 13.41 -12.83
N ILE A 89 6.00 12.11 -12.63
CA ILE A 89 6.21 11.41 -11.36
C ILE A 89 7.50 10.60 -11.42
N LEU A 90 8.41 10.85 -10.50
CA LEU A 90 9.57 10.00 -10.25
C LEU A 90 9.14 8.80 -9.39
N THR A 91 9.58 7.60 -9.74
CA THR A 91 9.17 6.37 -9.04
C THR A 91 10.24 5.27 -9.17
N GLY A 92 10.26 4.32 -8.26
CA GLY A 92 11.04 3.10 -8.46
C GLY A 92 10.47 2.29 -9.64
N ARG A 93 11.35 1.76 -10.50
CA ARG A 93 10.91 1.04 -11.72
C ARG A 93 10.10 -0.23 -11.44
N ASP A 94 10.20 -0.79 -10.24
CA ASP A 94 9.46 -1.99 -9.83
C ASP A 94 8.46 -1.67 -8.69
N TYR A 95 8.14 -0.37 -8.46
CA TYR A 95 7.13 0.02 -7.50
C TYR A 95 5.72 -0.21 -8.05
N HIS A 96 4.80 -0.54 -7.14
CA HIS A 96 3.43 -0.93 -7.47
C HIS A 96 2.67 0.12 -8.30
N VAL A 97 2.82 1.39 -7.98
CA VAL A 97 2.18 2.50 -8.71
C VAL A 97 2.57 2.57 -10.20
N PHE A 98 3.73 2.03 -10.55
CA PHE A 98 4.24 2.04 -11.91
C PHE A 98 3.89 0.76 -12.69
N ILE A 99 4.03 -0.43 -12.05
CA ILE A 99 3.91 -1.70 -12.76
C ILE A 99 2.54 -2.38 -12.61
N ASP A 100 1.81 -2.18 -11.47
CA ASP A 100 0.64 -2.98 -11.12
C ASP A 100 -0.68 -2.20 -11.05
N GLU A 101 -0.71 -0.92 -11.51
CA GLU A 101 -1.90 -0.06 -11.45
C GLU A 101 -2.46 0.31 -12.84
N ALA A 102 -2.24 -0.57 -13.82
CA ALA A 102 -2.76 -0.44 -15.20
C ALA A 102 -2.43 0.91 -15.87
N GLY A 103 -1.37 1.61 -15.45
CA GLY A 103 -0.99 2.91 -15.97
C GLY A 103 -2.01 4.02 -15.71
N GLY A 104 -2.81 3.89 -14.63
CA GLY A 104 -3.97 4.76 -14.37
C GLY A 104 -3.64 6.24 -14.34
N ALA A 105 -2.51 6.65 -13.76
CA ALA A 105 -2.10 8.06 -13.73
C ALA A 105 -1.82 8.61 -15.14
N SER A 106 -1.22 7.80 -16.02
CA SER A 106 -0.97 8.19 -17.41
C SER A 106 -2.27 8.25 -18.21
N VAL A 107 -3.13 7.23 -18.09
CA VAL A 107 -4.38 7.12 -18.87
C VAL A 107 -5.39 8.19 -18.46
N LEU A 108 -5.61 8.39 -17.17
CA LEU A 108 -6.66 9.28 -16.65
C LEU A 108 -6.13 10.68 -16.35
N GLY A 109 -4.90 10.79 -15.84
CA GLY A 109 -4.28 12.06 -15.50
C GLY A 109 -3.49 12.70 -16.64
N GLY A 110 -3.04 11.90 -17.62
CA GLY A 110 -2.06 12.36 -18.61
C GLY A 110 -0.73 12.74 -17.97
N ILE A 111 -0.38 12.05 -16.88
CA ILE A 111 0.82 12.25 -16.09
C ILE A 111 1.88 11.26 -16.58
N MET A 112 3.11 11.71 -16.72
CA MET A 112 4.21 10.86 -17.15
C MET A 112 4.87 10.18 -15.94
N PHE A 113 5.52 9.05 -16.18
CA PHE A 113 6.38 8.40 -15.19
C PHE A 113 7.85 8.44 -15.63
N ALA A 114 8.72 8.71 -14.67
CA ALA A 114 10.17 8.60 -14.79
C ALA A 114 10.66 7.51 -13.84
N PRO A 115 10.70 6.24 -14.28
CA PRO A 115 11.15 5.14 -13.43
C PRO A 115 12.66 5.18 -13.19
N MET A 116 13.05 5.03 -11.92
CA MET A 116 14.44 5.01 -11.46
C MET A 116 14.88 3.61 -11.07
N PRO A 117 16.19 3.31 -11.10
CA PRO A 117 16.72 2.10 -10.48
C PRO A 117 16.35 2.02 -9.00
N ILE A 118 16.17 0.82 -8.50
CA ILE A 118 16.00 0.52 -7.08
C ILE A 118 17.16 -0.33 -6.58
N ALA A 119 17.53 -0.17 -5.31
CA ALA A 119 18.49 -1.03 -4.65
C ALA A 119 17.87 -2.41 -4.34
N GLU A 120 18.70 -3.38 -3.91
CA GLU A 120 18.24 -4.74 -3.57
C GLU A 120 17.18 -4.76 -2.45
N ASP A 121 17.22 -3.80 -1.54
CA ASP A 121 16.21 -3.66 -0.47
C ASP A 121 14.97 -2.85 -0.89
N GLY A 122 14.89 -2.45 -2.15
CA GLY A 122 13.79 -1.65 -2.69
C GLY A 122 13.98 -0.13 -2.51
N SER A 123 15.04 0.33 -1.86
CA SER A 123 15.26 1.77 -1.64
C SER A 123 15.68 2.51 -2.91
N LEU A 124 15.42 3.82 -2.94
CA LEU A 124 15.88 4.72 -3.98
C LEU A 124 17.17 5.44 -3.54
N ASP A 125 18.15 5.52 -4.45
CA ASP A 125 19.31 6.35 -4.24
C ASP A 125 18.94 7.84 -4.42
N PRO A 126 19.20 8.72 -3.42
CA PRO A 126 18.97 10.14 -3.55
C PRO A 126 19.66 10.79 -4.76
N ASP A 127 20.82 10.29 -5.18
CA ASP A 127 21.51 10.80 -6.35
C ASP A 127 20.83 10.43 -7.67
N ASP A 128 20.06 9.33 -7.72
CA ASP A 128 19.23 9.00 -8.87
C ASP A 128 18.04 9.94 -9.00
N ILE A 129 17.50 10.44 -7.89
CA ILE A 129 16.47 11.50 -7.91
C ILE A 129 17.00 12.73 -8.64
N ASP A 130 18.19 13.20 -8.27
CA ASP A 130 18.81 14.36 -8.92
C ASP A 130 19.08 14.15 -10.42
N ARG A 131 19.49 12.94 -10.79
CA ARG A 131 19.76 12.59 -12.20
C ARG A 131 18.49 12.46 -13.04
N THR A 132 17.37 12.16 -12.39
CA THR A 132 16.09 11.89 -13.06
C THR A 132 15.25 13.16 -13.26
N ILE A 133 15.33 14.11 -12.32
CA ILE A 133 14.64 15.39 -12.43
C ILE A 133 15.05 16.10 -13.73
N LYS A 134 14.04 16.50 -14.50
CA LYS A 134 14.25 17.20 -15.77
C LYS A 134 14.58 18.68 -15.53
N PRO A 135 15.38 19.31 -16.42
CA PRO A 135 15.57 20.75 -16.39
C PRO A 135 14.25 21.47 -16.68
N ASP A 136 14.12 22.70 -16.21
CA ASP A 136 13.02 23.60 -16.60
C ASP A 136 13.27 24.08 -18.04
N ASP A 137 12.79 23.27 -18.99
CA ASP A 137 13.00 23.43 -20.42
C ASP A 137 11.71 23.01 -21.17
N GLU A 138 11.34 23.75 -22.21
CA GLU A 138 10.11 23.51 -22.99
C GLU A 138 10.03 22.12 -23.64
N HIS A 139 11.14 21.40 -23.74
CA HIS A 139 11.22 20.05 -24.30
C HIS A 139 10.98 18.94 -23.25
N CYS A 140 10.87 19.31 -21.98
CA CYS A 140 10.80 18.37 -20.87
C CYS A 140 9.46 18.47 -20.10
N PRO A 141 8.93 17.36 -19.56
CA PRO A 141 7.88 17.41 -18.57
C PRO A 141 8.41 18.01 -17.25
N ILE A 142 7.55 18.68 -16.49
CA ILE A 142 7.90 19.19 -15.16
C ILE A 142 7.82 18.05 -14.16
N SER A 143 8.94 17.74 -13.50
CA SER A 143 8.99 16.75 -12.42
C SER A 143 8.37 17.36 -11.15
N THR A 144 7.30 16.77 -10.59
CA THR A 144 6.52 17.36 -9.49
C THR A 144 6.31 16.44 -8.29
N LEU A 145 6.41 15.13 -8.48
CA LEU A 145 6.11 14.15 -7.43
C LEU A 145 7.18 13.05 -7.40
N LEU A 146 7.61 12.66 -6.19
CA LEU A 146 8.28 11.38 -5.94
C LEU A 146 7.29 10.43 -5.30
N THR A 147 7.21 9.17 -5.78
CA THR A 147 6.55 8.09 -5.05
C THR A 147 7.55 7.20 -4.34
N LEU A 148 7.25 6.85 -3.11
CA LEU A 148 7.97 5.88 -2.28
C LEU A 148 7.03 4.74 -1.91
N GLU A 149 7.59 3.57 -1.59
CA GLU A 149 6.82 2.38 -1.21
C GLU A 149 7.47 1.70 0.00
N ASN A 150 6.66 1.18 0.94
CA ASN A 150 7.09 0.27 2.00
C ASN A 150 5.89 -0.54 2.53
N THR A 151 5.95 -1.88 2.59
CA THR A 151 7.04 -2.76 2.20
C THR A 151 7.09 -2.94 0.67
N TRP A 152 8.29 -3.07 0.11
CA TRP A 152 8.46 -3.43 -1.30
C TRP A 152 8.65 -4.95 -1.43
N HIS A 153 7.72 -5.63 -2.10
CA HIS A 153 7.70 -7.11 -2.19
C HIS A 153 7.91 -7.82 -0.84
N GLY A 154 7.32 -7.28 0.23
CA GLY A 154 7.46 -7.81 1.58
C GLY A 154 8.77 -7.44 2.28
N ARG A 155 9.76 -6.87 1.59
CA ARG A 155 10.98 -6.33 2.19
C ARG A 155 10.72 -5.01 2.87
N VAL A 156 11.32 -4.82 4.02
CA VAL A 156 11.19 -3.60 4.81
C VAL A 156 12.34 -2.66 4.49
N ILE A 157 12.05 -1.57 3.79
CA ILE A 157 13.04 -0.54 3.50
C ILE A 157 13.36 0.24 4.80
N PRO A 158 14.65 0.39 5.16
CA PRO A 158 15.04 1.14 6.35
C PRO A 158 14.51 2.58 6.35
N GLN A 159 14.07 3.05 7.51
CA GLN A 159 13.46 4.38 7.66
C GLN A 159 14.39 5.51 7.21
N ASP A 160 15.66 5.42 7.53
CA ASP A 160 16.67 6.43 7.16
C ASP A 160 16.82 6.58 5.65
N LYS A 161 16.71 5.48 4.88
CA LYS A 161 16.75 5.50 3.41
C LYS A 161 15.47 6.12 2.83
N ILE A 162 14.29 5.77 3.37
CA ILE A 162 13.01 6.40 3.01
C ILE A 162 13.10 7.91 3.23
N HIS A 163 13.57 8.34 4.40
CA HIS A 163 13.67 9.75 4.73
C HIS A 163 14.74 10.48 3.89
N ALA A 164 15.86 9.83 3.57
CA ALA A 164 16.89 10.42 2.71
C ALA A 164 16.35 10.71 1.30
N ALA A 165 15.66 9.76 0.68
CA ALA A 165 15.02 9.95 -0.62
C ALA A 165 13.93 11.03 -0.57
N ALA A 166 13.05 11.01 0.45
CA ALA A 166 12.01 12.01 0.62
C ALA A 166 12.57 13.43 0.79
N ARG A 167 13.57 13.61 1.64
CA ARG A 167 14.21 14.93 1.85
C ARG A 167 14.88 15.43 0.58
N ARG A 168 15.58 14.56 -0.16
CA ARG A 168 16.20 14.96 -1.44
C ARG A 168 15.13 15.45 -2.43
N ALA A 169 13.99 14.76 -2.56
CA ALA A 169 12.90 15.20 -3.41
C ALA A 169 12.36 16.57 -2.98
N LYS A 170 12.12 16.76 -1.69
CA LYS A 170 11.66 18.05 -1.14
C LYS A 170 12.65 19.19 -1.35
N ASP A 171 13.95 18.94 -1.17
CA ASP A 171 15.01 19.92 -1.44
C ASP A 171 15.04 20.35 -2.91
N ARG A 172 14.52 19.51 -3.81
CA ARG A 172 14.33 19.79 -5.23
C ARG A 172 12.95 20.34 -5.60
N GLY A 173 12.11 20.57 -4.61
CA GLY A 173 10.77 21.15 -4.81
C GLY A 173 9.69 20.14 -5.20
N LEU A 174 9.97 18.83 -5.15
CA LEU A 174 8.97 17.79 -5.40
C LEU A 174 8.12 17.54 -4.16
N SER A 175 6.86 17.18 -4.36
CA SER A 175 6.04 16.54 -3.34
C SER A 175 6.43 15.06 -3.18
N VAL A 176 6.05 14.46 -2.06
CA VAL A 176 6.32 13.03 -1.78
C VAL A 176 5.02 12.30 -1.46
N HIS A 177 4.68 11.29 -2.26
CA HIS A 177 3.61 10.35 -1.98
C HIS A 177 4.18 9.02 -1.51
N PHE A 178 3.61 8.45 -0.45
CA PHE A 178 4.04 7.18 0.13
C PHE A 178 2.96 6.11 -0.09
N ASP A 179 3.26 5.11 -0.92
CA ASP A 179 2.46 3.89 -0.99
C ASP A 179 2.77 3.03 0.24
N GLY A 180 1.86 3.06 1.17
CA GLY A 180 1.91 2.34 2.43
C GLY A 180 0.99 1.11 2.45
N ALA A 181 0.86 0.41 1.32
CA ALA A 181 -0.03 -0.74 1.21
C ALA A 181 0.19 -1.78 2.32
N ARG A 182 1.43 -1.95 2.78
CA ARG A 182 1.81 -2.80 3.92
C ARG A 182 2.67 -2.07 4.95
N MET A 183 2.51 -0.76 5.07
CA MET A 183 3.32 0.05 6.00
C MET A 183 3.22 -0.40 7.45
N MET A 184 2.07 -0.95 7.87
CA MET A 184 1.92 -1.47 9.24
C MET A 184 2.84 -2.67 9.48
N ASN A 185 3.07 -3.53 8.48
CA ASN A 185 4.09 -4.58 8.55
C ASN A 185 5.49 -3.96 8.73
N ALA A 186 5.82 -2.91 7.96
CA ALA A 186 7.10 -2.22 8.14
C ALA A 186 7.24 -1.60 9.53
N CYS A 187 6.21 -0.93 10.04
CA CYS A 187 6.21 -0.33 11.38
C CYS A 187 6.43 -1.38 12.48
N VAL A 188 5.71 -2.51 12.42
CA VAL A 188 5.88 -3.62 13.38
C VAL A 188 7.29 -4.21 13.31
N LYS A 189 7.82 -4.43 12.12
CA LYS A 189 9.19 -4.96 11.94
C LYS A 189 10.26 -4.02 12.46
N LEU A 190 10.10 -2.70 12.23
CA LEU A 190 11.07 -1.67 12.66
C LEU A 190 10.87 -1.25 14.12
N GLY A 191 9.74 -1.57 14.73
CA GLY A 191 9.41 -1.12 16.09
C GLY A 191 9.21 0.39 16.20
N ILE A 192 8.66 1.04 15.15
CA ILE A 192 8.46 2.50 15.08
C ILE A 192 6.99 2.86 14.92
N ALA A 193 6.63 4.09 15.33
CA ALA A 193 5.29 4.59 15.10
C ALA A 193 5.03 4.87 13.60
N PRO A 194 3.77 4.67 13.12
CA PRO A 194 3.43 4.98 11.73
C PRO A 194 3.73 6.41 11.30
N ALA A 195 3.51 7.40 12.19
CA ALA A 195 3.85 8.79 11.93
C ALA A 195 5.34 9.00 11.67
N ASP A 196 6.21 8.28 12.39
CA ASP A 196 7.66 8.40 12.23
C ASP A 196 8.11 7.86 10.88
N LEU A 197 7.54 6.74 10.42
CA LEU A 197 7.86 6.17 9.11
C LEU A 197 7.56 7.14 7.97
N VAL A 198 6.44 7.86 8.05
CA VAL A 198 5.94 8.74 6.99
C VAL A 198 6.12 10.23 7.28
N ALA A 199 7.01 10.57 8.21
CA ALA A 199 7.20 11.96 8.64
C ALA A 199 7.52 12.90 7.47
N GLU A 200 8.30 12.44 6.50
CA GLU A 200 8.73 13.23 5.34
C GLU A 200 7.76 13.15 4.14
N ALA A 201 6.71 12.33 4.19
CA ALA A 201 5.74 12.22 3.10
C ALA A 201 4.67 13.31 3.19
N ASP A 202 4.25 13.87 2.05
CA ASP A 202 3.15 14.83 1.95
C ASP A 202 1.80 14.14 1.88
N SER A 203 1.76 12.91 1.37
CA SER A 203 0.58 12.05 1.37
C SER A 203 0.95 10.59 1.54
N VAL A 204 0.02 9.82 2.11
CA VAL A 204 0.20 8.40 2.45
C VAL A 204 -1.05 7.63 2.09
N SER A 205 -0.91 6.55 1.33
CA SER A 205 -1.94 5.52 1.13
C SER A 205 -1.71 4.37 2.10
N MET A 206 -2.67 4.06 2.99
CA MET A 206 -2.57 2.95 3.94
C MET A 206 -3.68 1.94 3.66
N CYS A 207 -3.33 0.74 3.16
CA CYS A 207 -4.31 -0.32 2.95
C CYS A 207 -4.70 -1.01 4.26
N LEU A 208 -5.99 -1.37 4.35
CA LEU A 208 -6.58 -2.07 5.47
C LEU A 208 -7.03 -3.49 5.09
N SER A 209 -7.06 -3.79 3.77
CA SER A 209 -7.61 -4.99 3.16
C SER A 209 -6.56 -6.04 2.76
N LYS A 210 -5.47 -6.12 3.51
CA LYS A 210 -4.39 -7.11 3.33
C LYS A 210 -4.15 -7.83 4.66
N GLY A 211 -2.95 -7.85 5.21
CA GLY A 211 -2.63 -8.47 6.50
C GLY A 211 -3.47 -7.97 7.68
N LEU A 212 -4.02 -6.75 7.61
CA LEU A 212 -4.95 -6.23 8.60
C LEU A 212 -6.36 -6.86 8.54
N GLY A 213 -6.71 -7.53 7.43
CA GLY A 213 -7.90 -8.39 7.33
C GLY A 213 -9.22 -7.68 7.05
N ALA A 214 -9.27 -6.37 6.90
CA ALA A 214 -10.52 -5.72 6.48
C ALA A 214 -10.93 -6.16 5.06
N PRO A 215 -12.23 -6.34 4.76
CA PRO A 215 -12.66 -6.89 3.48
C PRO A 215 -12.43 -5.95 2.30
N VAL A 216 -12.31 -4.66 2.56
CA VAL A 216 -12.10 -3.60 1.58
C VAL A 216 -11.54 -2.37 2.26
N GLY A 217 -10.83 -1.55 1.51
CA GLY A 217 -10.53 -0.20 1.90
C GLY A 217 -9.06 0.14 2.08
N THR A 218 -8.80 1.38 1.81
CA THR A 218 -7.53 2.09 1.97
C THR A 218 -7.86 3.49 2.47
N VAL A 219 -6.99 4.09 3.23
CA VAL A 219 -7.13 5.48 3.65
C VAL A 219 -5.99 6.29 3.07
N LEU A 220 -6.33 7.33 2.31
CA LEU A 220 -5.39 8.35 1.84
C LEU A 220 -5.33 9.47 2.88
N ALA A 221 -4.15 9.76 3.42
CA ALA A 221 -3.94 10.85 4.36
C ALA A 221 -2.97 11.89 3.79
N GLY A 222 -3.15 13.17 4.18
CA GLY A 222 -2.32 14.28 3.71
C GLY A 222 -2.82 15.63 4.21
N SER A 223 -2.40 16.71 3.53
CA SER A 223 -2.92 18.05 3.83
C SER A 223 -4.40 18.18 3.46
N LYS A 224 -5.13 19.04 4.16
CA LYS A 224 -6.56 19.34 3.84
C LYS A 224 -6.74 19.76 2.38
N SER A 225 -5.79 20.48 1.81
CA SER A 225 -5.85 20.94 0.42
C SER A 225 -5.73 19.77 -0.55
N LEU A 226 -4.81 18.84 -0.31
CA LEU A 226 -4.64 17.61 -1.10
C LEU A 226 -5.88 16.72 -0.99
N ILE A 227 -6.35 16.45 0.22
CA ILE A 227 -7.52 15.59 0.45
C ILE A 227 -8.75 16.12 -0.24
N ARG A 228 -8.94 17.44 -0.30
CA ARG A 228 -10.04 18.06 -1.06
C ARG A 228 -9.91 17.80 -2.58
N ARG A 229 -8.71 17.84 -3.15
CA ARG A 229 -8.46 17.48 -4.57
C ARG A 229 -8.68 15.99 -4.80
N ALA A 230 -8.14 15.16 -3.93
CA ALA A 230 -8.31 13.70 -3.98
C ALA A 230 -9.77 13.27 -3.85
N HIS A 231 -10.59 13.96 -3.04
CA HIS A 231 -12.03 13.71 -2.93
C HIS A 231 -12.76 13.96 -4.27
N ARG A 232 -12.37 15.01 -5.01
CA ARG A 232 -12.89 15.22 -6.37
C ARG A 232 -12.42 14.15 -7.35
N ALA A 233 -11.14 13.75 -7.26
CA ALA A 233 -10.60 12.66 -8.07
C ALA A 233 -11.32 11.34 -7.77
N ARG A 234 -11.54 11.00 -6.47
CA ARG A 234 -12.32 9.82 -6.07
C ARG A 234 -13.70 9.79 -6.73
N LYS A 235 -14.39 10.94 -6.77
CA LYS A 235 -15.71 11.04 -7.44
C LYS A 235 -15.59 10.84 -8.95
N LEU A 236 -14.57 11.43 -9.58
CA LEU A 236 -14.32 11.34 -11.02
C LEU A 236 -14.10 9.88 -11.46
N VAL A 237 -13.36 9.08 -10.66
CA VAL A 237 -13.07 7.68 -10.95
C VAL A 237 -14.13 6.71 -10.42
N GLY A 238 -15.33 7.20 -10.10
CA GLY A 238 -16.46 6.36 -9.68
C GLY A 238 -16.44 5.87 -8.23
N GLY A 239 -15.54 6.40 -7.39
CA GLY A 239 -15.34 5.97 -6.00
C GLY A 239 -16.22 6.66 -4.95
N GLY A 240 -17.25 7.42 -5.35
CA GLY A 240 -18.23 7.98 -4.41
C GLY A 240 -19.12 6.86 -3.85
N MET A 241 -19.08 6.67 -2.53
CA MET A 241 -19.85 5.62 -1.84
C MET A 241 -20.95 6.26 -0.99
N ARG A 242 -21.90 5.47 -0.51
CA ARG A 242 -23.02 5.91 0.33
C ARG A 242 -22.78 5.45 1.78
N GLN A 243 -23.53 4.50 2.31
CA GLN A 243 -23.42 4.00 3.67
C GLN A 243 -22.22 3.06 3.83
N ILE A 244 -21.04 3.58 3.57
CA ILE A 244 -19.79 2.79 3.57
C ILE A 244 -19.20 2.60 4.97
N GLY A 245 -19.81 3.20 5.99
CA GLY A 245 -19.45 3.00 7.39
C GLY A 245 -19.44 1.55 7.82
N VAL A 246 -20.27 0.70 7.20
CA VAL A 246 -20.22 -0.75 7.41
C VAL A 246 -18.80 -1.31 7.16
N MET A 247 -18.15 -0.87 6.08
CA MET A 247 -16.78 -1.31 5.75
C MET A 247 -15.73 -0.56 6.57
N ALA A 248 -15.98 0.70 6.86
CA ALA A 248 -15.10 1.49 7.73
C ALA A 248 -15.03 0.92 9.15
N ALA A 249 -16.11 0.32 9.65
CA ALA A 249 -16.13 -0.36 10.95
C ALA A 249 -15.17 -1.56 11.01
N ALA A 250 -15.08 -2.37 9.95
CA ALA A 250 -14.09 -3.43 9.85
C ALA A 250 -12.66 -2.88 9.87
N ALA A 251 -12.43 -1.77 9.18
CA ALA A 251 -11.15 -1.07 9.16
C ALA A 251 -10.77 -0.52 10.55
N MET A 252 -11.73 0.05 11.27
CA MET A 252 -11.52 0.50 12.66
C MET A 252 -11.14 -0.66 13.56
N TYR A 253 -11.88 -1.78 13.47
CA TYR A 253 -11.59 -2.99 14.22
C TYR A 253 -10.18 -3.52 13.93
N ALA A 254 -9.78 -3.53 12.64
CA ALA A 254 -8.45 -3.93 12.22
C ALA A 254 -7.35 -3.11 12.89
N LEU A 255 -7.51 -1.78 12.91
CA LEU A 255 -6.55 -0.88 13.53
C LEU A 255 -6.47 -1.03 15.06
N ASP A 256 -7.57 -1.43 15.70
CA ASP A 256 -7.62 -1.60 17.16
C ASP A 256 -7.11 -2.97 17.61
N HIS A 257 -7.21 -4.01 16.78
CA HIS A 257 -7.02 -5.40 17.22
C HIS A 257 -6.03 -6.22 16.38
N HIS A 258 -5.70 -5.80 15.15
CA HIS A 258 -4.91 -6.62 14.24
C HIS A 258 -3.50 -6.10 13.97
N VAL A 259 -3.15 -4.89 14.40
CA VAL A 259 -1.82 -4.34 14.13
C VAL A 259 -0.74 -5.14 14.83
N ASP A 260 -0.87 -5.36 16.14
CA ASP A 260 0.17 -6.04 16.92
C ASP A 260 0.36 -7.50 16.50
N ARG A 261 -0.71 -8.17 16.03
CA ARG A 261 -0.62 -9.55 15.56
C ARG A 261 0.12 -9.72 14.23
N LEU A 262 0.40 -8.65 13.49
CA LEU A 262 1.29 -8.75 12.32
C LEU A 262 2.67 -9.31 12.68
N ALA A 263 3.11 -9.18 13.92
CA ALA A 263 4.32 -9.82 14.42
C ALA A 263 4.23 -11.36 14.35
N ASP A 264 3.05 -11.93 14.60
CA ASP A 264 2.81 -13.37 14.48
C ASP A 264 2.91 -13.84 13.02
N ASP A 265 2.38 -13.02 12.09
CA ASP A 265 2.50 -13.30 10.65
C ASP A 265 3.97 -13.30 10.21
N HIS A 266 4.77 -12.35 10.69
CA HIS A 266 6.22 -12.33 10.42
C HIS A 266 6.92 -13.57 10.97
N ALA A 267 6.62 -13.95 12.22
CA ALA A 267 7.19 -15.16 12.83
C ALA A 267 6.78 -16.44 12.07
N ASN A 268 5.54 -16.52 11.62
CA ASN A 268 5.04 -17.62 10.81
C ASN A 268 5.72 -17.67 9.44
N ALA A 269 5.96 -16.53 8.79
CA ALA A 269 6.69 -16.45 7.53
C ALA A 269 8.12 -16.98 7.66
N ILE A 270 8.84 -16.56 8.70
CA ILE A 270 10.18 -17.06 8.99
C ILE A 270 10.15 -18.59 9.20
N ARG A 271 9.23 -19.09 10.04
CA ARG A 271 9.10 -20.53 10.28
C ARG A 271 8.77 -21.32 9.02
N LEU A 272 7.90 -20.78 8.16
CA LEU A 272 7.56 -21.37 6.87
C LEU A 272 8.79 -21.42 5.95
N GLY A 273 9.49 -20.30 5.80
CA GLY A 273 10.70 -20.22 4.99
C GLY A 273 11.77 -21.23 5.44
N ASP A 274 12.01 -21.34 6.76
CA ASP A 274 12.92 -22.31 7.33
C ASP A 274 12.53 -23.77 7.01
N GLN A 275 11.24 -24.09 7.04
CA GLN A 275 10.76 -25.42 6.70
C GLN A 275 10.87 -25.71 5.20
N LEU A 276 10.53 -24.72 4.36
CA LEU A 276 10.57 -24.87 2.91
C LEU A 276 12.00 -25.04 2.38
N ARG A 277 12.98 -24.28 2.90
CA ARG A 277 14.40 -24.46 2.50
C ARG A 277 14.99 -25.81 2.90
N ALA A 278 14.37 -26.53 3.82
CA ALA A 278 14.75 -27.89 4.18
C ALA A 278 14.20 -28.96 3.21
N VAL A 279 13.29 -28.58 2.30
CA VAL A 279 12.73 -29.47 1.29
C VAL A 279 13.69 -29.52 0.08
N ASP A 280 14.08 -30.74 -0.33
CA ASP A 280 14.93 -30.93 -1.51
C ASP A 280 14.37 -30.20 -2.74
N LYS A 281 15.23 -29.50 -3.48
CA LYS A 281 14.94 -28.74 -4.68
C LYS A 281 14.13 -27.43 -4.50
N LEU A 282 13.78 -27.03 -3.30
CA LEU A 282 13.26 -25.67 -3.05
C LEU A 282 14.39 -24.75 -2.59
N HIS A 283 14.39 -23.54 -3.09
CA HIS A 283 15.31 -22.51 -2.61
C HIS A 283 14.49 -21.34 -2.03
N VAL A 284 14.83 -20.97 -0.80
CA VAL A 284 14.26 -19.81 -0.10
C VAL A 284 15.42 -18.98 0.42
N ASP A 285 15.52 -17.75 -0.05
CA ASP A 285 16.44 -16.77 0.49
C ASP A 285 15.85 -16.17 1.76
N MET A 286 16.37 -16.58 2.92
CA MET A 286 15.88 -16.11 4.21
C MET A 286 16.27 -14.67 4.52
N ASP A 287 17.28 -14.12 3.86
CA ASP A 287 17.75 -12.75 4.06
C ASP A 287 16.76 -11.70 3.49
N VAL A 288 15.79 -12.17 2.70
CA VAL A 288 14.71 -11.32 2.15
C VAL A 288 13.34 -11.52 2.81
N VAL A 289 13.24 -12.40 3.82
CA VAL A 289 12.00 -12.64 4.58
C VAL A 289 11.92 -11.65 5.74
N ASP A 290 11.47 -10.45 5.45
CA ASP A 290 11.36 -9.37 6.45
C ASP A 290 9.99 -9.27 7.12
N SER A 291 8.94 -9.65 6.41
CA SER A 291 7.55 -9.51 6.85
C SER A 291 6.75 -10.80 6.63
N ASN A 292 5.54 -10.70 6.14
CA ASN A 292 4.62 -11.81 5.92
C ASN A 292 4.74 -12.46 4.53
N MET A 293 5.83 -12.24 3.80
CA MET A 293 6.05 -12.81 2.46
C MET A 293 7.23 -13.76 2.42
N VAL A 294 7.05 -14.89 1.76
CA VAL A 294 8.11 -15.88 1.51
C VAL A 294 8.16 -16.16 0.00
N PHE A 295 9.30 -15.93 -0.62
CA PHE A 295 9.56 -16.26 -2.02
C PHE A 295 10.25 -17.60 -2.11
N VAL A 296 9.76 -18.47 -2.99
CA VAL A 296 10.27 -19.83 -3.16
C VAL A 296 10.60 -20.06 -4.62
N ASP A 297 11.88 -20.34 -4.90
CA ASP A 297 12.30 -20.75 -6.22
C ASP A 297 12.01 -22.23 -6.43
N MET A 298 11.29 -22.52 -7.53
CA MET A 298 10.92 -23.87 -7.90
C MET A 298 11.88 -24.44 -8.95
N PRO A 299 12.33 -25.69 -8.80
CA PRO A 299 13.18 -26.33 -9.80
C PRO A 299 12.42 -26.55 -11.11
N ASN A 300 13.14 -26.52 -12.23
CA ASN A 300 12.66 -26.85 -13.57
C ASN A 300 11.73 -25.84 -14.26
N GLY A 301 11.98 -24.54 -14.11
CA GLY A 301 11.42 -23.57 -15.06
C GLY A 301 9.90 -23.62 -15.18
N SER A 302 9.17 -24.04 -14.14
CA SER A 302 7.77 -23.72 -14.04
C SER A 302 7.72 -22.19 -14.03
N SER A 303 7.34 -21.64 -15.16
CA SER A 303 7.45 -20.19 -15.48
C SER A 303 6.51 -19.30 -14.67
N GLU A 304 5.89 -19.83 -13.65
CA GLU A 304 5.05 -19.07 -12.74
C GLU A 304 5.72 -19.01 -11.36
N PRO A 305 6.18 -17.84 -10.91
CA PRO A 305 6.63 -17.68 -9.54
C PRO A 305 5.48 -18.05 -8.60
N CYS A 306 5.66 -19.12 -7.83
CA CYS A 306 4.74 -19.49 -6.76
C CYS A 306 5.04 -18.56 -5.59
N LEU A 307 4.30 -17.47 -5.49
CA LEU A 307 4.32 -16.60 -4.32
C LEU A 307 3.56 -17.32 -3.19
N LEU A 308 4.29 -17.77 -2.19
CA LEU A 308 3.70 -18.28 -0.95
C LEU A 308 3.65 -17.12 0.04
N TYR A 309 2.44 -16.68 0.33
CA TYR A 309 2.19 -15.73 1.40
C TYR A 309 1.70 -16.49 2.63
N THR A 310 2.17 -16.14 3.79
CA THR A 310 1.52 -16.56 5.01
C THR A 310 0.26 -15.74 5.15
N SER A 311 -0.87 -16.31 4.78
CA SER A 311 -2.14 -15.75 5.18
C SER A 311 -2.41 -16.13 6.63
N ASP A 312 -3.09 -15.25 7.26
CA ASP A 312 -3.53 -15.23 8.62
C ASP A 312 -3.87 -16.61 9.23
N ALA A 313 -3.20 -16.98 10.30
CA ALA A 313 -3.55 -18.12 11.15
C ALA A 313 -4.66 -17.78 12.17
N ALA A 314 -5.42 -16.71 11.96
CA ALA A 314 -6.45 -16.25 12.90
C ALA A 314 -7.77 -17.05 12.81
N ASP A 315 -7.85 -18.10 11.98
CA ASP A 315 -9.03 -18.96 11.84
C ASP A 315 -8.83 -20.38 12.44
N GLU A 316 -7.92 -20.57 13.41
CA GLU A 316 -7.89 -21.75 14.25
C GLU A 316 -8.30 -21.46 15.69
#